data_8d909f2cf2ac9335d6ed631372d719cc
#
_entry.id   8d909f2cf2ac9335d6ed631372d719cc
#
_cell.length_a   1.000
_cell.length_b   1.000
_cell.length_c   1.000
_cell.angle_alpha   90.00
_cell.angle_beta   90.00
_cell.angle_gamma   90.00
#
_symmetry.space_group_name_H-M   'P 1'
#
loop_
_entity.id
_entity.type
_entity.pdbx_description
1 polymer ?
#
loop_
_entity_poly.entity_id
_entity_poly.type
_entity_poly.pdbx_seq_one_letter_code
_entity_poly.pdbx_strand_id
1 'polypeptide(L)'
;RPVVIEREFGASRDLVAMLGVLSRGAGDPAYQRGPGGEIWLTGVSAQGPVSMRLRASAISVSAQFWGDGSQWAAEHVDDILGGVDDPTGFVPVHAPIEKQWRRYHDTLRVPRTLLTWQIAVAAVLEQRVTGVEARGAWRGLVAEHGTTAPGPVPDRMRVPPTPAEVLRVPSWDWRRYGVDRQRIATVREIAHSAHLLVRAESLPPAQGRDLLTAIPGVGQWTAAEISSRAFGDADAVSVGDYHLARNVTFALTGRTDG
;
A
#
# COMPACT_ATOMS: atom_id res chain seq x y z
N ARG A 1 16.38 -5.32 19.50
CA ARG A 1 16.39 -6.63 18.80
C ARG A 1 15.17 -6.68 17.88
N PRO A 2 15.22 -7.38 16.73
CA PRO A 2 14.04 -7.56 15.90
C PRO A 2 13.01 -8.48 16.60
N VAL A 3 11.71 -8.24 16.29
CA VAL A 3 10.70 -9.27 16.46
C VAL A 3 10.76 -10.15 15.22
N VAL A 4 10.84 -11.46 15.38
CA VAL A 4 10.98 -12.43 14.28
C VAL A 4 9.79 -13.39 14.30
N ILE A 5 9.13 -13.50 13.18
CA ILE A 5 7.97 -14.38 12.98
C ILE A 5 8.24 -15.26 11.76
N GLU A 6 7.90 -16.53 11.86
CA GLU A 6 7.84 -17.47 10.74
C GLU A 6 6.37 -17.90 10.56
N ARG A 7 5.88 -17.85 9.32
CA ARG A 7 4.52 -18.30 8.98
C ARG A 7 4.55 -19.30 7.86
N GLU A 8 3.90 -20.43 8.05
CA GLU A 8 3.70 -21.46 7.03
C GLU A 8 2.34 -21.30 6.37
N PHE A 9 2.29 -21.48 5.04
CA PHE A 9 1.09 -21.25 4.25
C PHE A 9 0.73 -22.45 3.34
N GLY A 10 1.35 -23.57 3.46
CA GLY A 10 1.11 -24.72 2.59
C GLY A 10 1.51 -24.51 1.12
N ALA A 11 1.66 -23.27 0.67
CA ALA A 11 2.14 -22.87 -0.64
C ALA A 11 3.01 -21.60 -0.50
N SER A 12 3.88 -21.36 -1.48
CA SER A 12 4.69 -20.13 -1.55
C SER A 12 3.80 -18.90 -1.65
N ARG A 13 4.25 -17.77 -1.08
CA ARG A 13 3.64 -16.45 -1.29
C ARG A 13 4.47 -15.66 -2.29
N ASP A 14 3.83 -15.14 -3.34
CA ASP A 14 4.47 -14.19 -4.26
C ASP A 14 4.46 -12.79 -3.64
N LEU A 15 5.38 -12.54 -2.69
CA LEU A 15 5.49 -11.26 -1.99
C LEU A 15 5.71 -10.09 -2.95
N VAL A 16 6.36 -10.32 -4.09
CA VAL A 16 6.62 -9.27 -5.08
C VAL A 16 5.33 -8.85 -5.77
N ALA A 17 4.49 -9.78 -6.16
CA ALA A 17 3.19 -9.47 -6.75
C ALA A 17 2.24 -8.87 -5.70
N MET A 18 2.21 -9.43 -4.49
CA MET A 18 1.32 -8.98 -3.42
C MET A 18 1.66 -7.57 -2.91
N LEU A 19 2.91 -7.32 -2.56
CA LEU A 19 3.33 -6.07 -1.92
C LEU A 19 3.93 -5.07 -2.91
N GLY A 20 4.19 -5.47 -4.15
CA GLY A 20 4.69 -4.59 -5.20
C GLY A 20 3.75 -3.43 -5.52
N VAL A 21 2.46 -3.57 -5.23
CA VAL A 21 1.44 -2.50 -5.33
C VAL A 21 1.71 -1.31 -4.39
N LEU A 22 2.53 -1.52 -3.36
CA LEU A 22 2.95 -0.46 -2.44
C LEU A 22 4.16 0.33 -2.96
N SER A 23 4.90 -0.22 -3.91
CA SER A 23 6.10 0.42 -4.47
C SER A 23 5.75 1.67 -5.26
N ARG A 24 6.46 2.76 -4.98
CA ARG A 24 6.39 4.00 -5.76
C ARG A 24 7.57 4.12 -6.73
N GLY A 25 8.00 2.98 -7.27
CA GLY A 25 9.03 2.88 -8.31
C GLY A 25 10.45 2.84 -7.78
N ALA A 26 11.41 2.91 -8.69
CA ALA A 26 12.83 2.88 -8.34
C ALA A 26 13.20 4.05 -7.41
N GLY A 27 13.93 3.74 -6.34
CA GLY A 27 14.36 4.72 -5.34
C GLY A 27 13.26 5.12 -4.35
N ASP A 28 12.20 4.33 -4.21
CA ASP A 28 11.19 4.52 -3.16
C ASP A 28 11.84 4.38 -1.77
N PRO A 29 11.79 5.41 -0.92
CA PRO A 29 12.41 5.33 0.40
C PRO A 29 11.66 4.42 1.38
N ALA A 30 10.40 4.08 1.10
CA ALA A 30 9.56 3.26 1.98
C ALA A 30 9.40 1.81 1.48
N TYR A 31 9.88 1.49 0.28
CA TYR A 31 9.82 0.16 -0.32
C TYR A 31 11.09 -0.17 -1.08
N GLN A 32 11.73 -1.28 -0.77
CA GLN A 32 12.87 -1.78 -1.53
C GLN A 32 12.82 -3.30 -1.67
N ARG A 33 13.43 -3.79 -2.75
CA ARG A 33 13.64 -5.23 -2.97
C ARG A 33 15.11 -5.52 -2.75
N GLY A 34 15.38 -6.45 -1.85
CA GLY A 34 16.74 -6.88 -1.58
C GLY A 34 17.26 -7.89 -2.62
N PRO A 35 18.59 -8.11 -2.65
CA PRO A 35 19.22 -8.98 -3.63
C PRO A 35 18.82 -10.46 -3.51
N GLY A 36 18.35 -10.88 -2.34
CA GLY A 36 17.82 -12.23 -2.09
C GLY A 36 16.34 -12.39 -2.37
N GLY A 37 15.68 -11.40 -3.00
CA GLY A 37 14.24 -11.41 -3.29
C GLY A 37 13.37 -11.02 -2.10
N GLU A 38 13.97 -10.65 -0.97
CA GLU A 38 13.24 -10.12 0.16
C GLU A 38 12.65 -8.74 -0.12
N ILE A 39 11.51 -8.48 0.49
CA ILE A 39 10.85 -7.17 0.47
C ILE A 39 11.16 -6.44 1.77
N TRP A 40 11.58 -5.19 1.63
CA TRP A 40 11.72 -4.25 2.71
C TRP A 40 10.65 -3.18 2.61
N LEU A 41 9.93 -2.98 3.70
CA LEU A 41 8.88 -1.97 3.86
C LEU A 41 9.16 -1.14 5.11
N THR A 42 8.81 0.13 5.05
CA THR A 42 8.76 0.99 6.23
C THR A 42 7.39 1.63 6.34
N GLY A 43 6.96 1.93 7.54
CA GLY A 43 5.68 2.56 7.75
C GLY A 43 5.49 3.18 9.12
N VAL A 44 4.40 3.92 9.23
CA VAL A 44 3.89 4.46 10.48
C VAL A 44 2.73 3.59 10.93
N SER A 45 2.91 2.86 12.02
CA SER A 45 1.86 2.08 12.67
C SER A 45 1.21 2.86 13.81
N ALA A 46 0.14 2.30 14.38
CA ALA A 46 -0.50 2.85 15.58
C ALA A 46 0.46 2.94 16.80
N GLN A 47 1.51 2.10 16.84
CA GLN A 47 2.51 2.08 17.92
C GLN A 47 3.79 2.85 17.58
N GLY A 48 3.90 3.40 16.37
CA GLY A 48 5.06 4.18 15.93
C GLY A 48 5.72 3.65 14.65
N PRO A 49 6.95 4.11 14.36
CA PRO A 49 7.68 3.73 13.17
C PRO A 49 8.04 2.24 13.16
N VAL A 50 7.95 1.62 11.99
CA VAL A 50 8.30 0.22 11.79
C VAL A 50 9.07 0.02 10.50
N SER A 51 10.06 -0.86 10.53
CA SER A 51 10.67 -1.47 9.35
C SER A 51 10.36 -2.96 9.34
N MET A 52 10.07 -3.49 8.17
CA MET A 52 9.70 -4.87 7.94
C MET A 52 10.60 -5.48 6.88
N ARG A 53 11.13 -6.67 7.14
CA ARG A 53 11.80 -7.51 6.13
C ARG A 53 11.03 -8.78 5.97
N LEU A 54 10.55 -9.05 4.76
CA LEU A 54 9.75 -10.22 4.43
C LEU A 54 10.48 -11.05 3.38
N ARG A 55 10.65 -12.35 3.67
CA ARG A 55 11.32 -13.29 2.77
C ARG A 55 10.48 -14.55 2.62
N ALA A 56 10.04 -14.82 1.39
CA ALA A 56 9.33 -16.05 1.06
C ALA A 56 10.29 -17.21 0.87
N SER A 57 9.86 -18.39 1.26
CA SER A 57 10.40 -19.69 0.91
C SER A 57 9.36 -20.49 0.13
N ALA A 58 9.59 -21.80 -0.07
CA ALA A 58 8.65 -22.64 -0.79
C ALA A 58 7.27 -22.75 -0.13
N ILE A 59 7.21 -22.73 1.21
CA ILE A 59 5.98 -22.96 1.99
C ILE A 59 5.78 -21.94 3.13
N SER A 60 6.78 -21.07 3.39
CA SER A 60 6.73 -20.15 4.53
C SER A 60 7.19 -18.74 4.14
N VAL A 61 6.88 -17.79 5.02
CA VAL A 61 7.43 -16.44 5.01
C VAL A 61 8.09 -16.16 6.34
N SER A 62 9.36 -15.78 6.29
CA SER A 62 10.08 -15.22 7.44
C SER A 62 9.89 -13.71 7.44
N ALA A 63 9.38 -13.18 8.54
CA ALA A 63 9.13 -11.77 8.77
C ALA A 63 9.96 -11.27 9.95
N GLN A 64 10.64 -10.14 9.76
CA GLN A 64 11.44 -9.48 10.78
C GLN A 64 11.02 -8.02 10.88
N PHE A 65 10.84 -7.53 12.11
CA PHE A 65 10.34 -6.19 12.39
C PHE A 65 11.24 -5.44 13.36
N TRP A 66 11.44 -4.15 13.12
CA TRP A 66 12.22 -3.23 13.95
C TRP A 66 11.46 -1.94 14.17
N GLY A 67 11.73 -1.26 15.27
CA GLY A 67 11.11 -0.01 15.68
C GLY A 67 10.00 -0.20 16.70
N ASP A 68 9.41 0.91 17.12
CA ASP A 68 8.34 0.92 18.13
C ASP A 68 7.10 0.17 17.64
N GLY A 69 6.83 0.22 16.34
CA GLY A 69 5.75 -0.52 15.69
C GLY A 69 6.03 -2.01 15.44
N SER A 70 7.15 -2.56 15.92
CA SER A 70 7.52 -3.96 15.64
C SER A 70 6.55 -4.98 16.21
N GLN A 71 6.01 -4.73 17.40
CA GLN A 71 5.03 -5.61 18.04
C GLN A 71 3.69 -5.56 17.28
N TRP A 72 3.23 -4.35 16.92
CA TRP A 72 2.06 -4.17 16.09
C TRP A 72 2.18 -4.95 14.75
N ALA A 73 3.32 -4.85 14.07
CA ALA A 73 3.52 -5.56 12.81
C ALA A 73 3.53 -7.08 12.98
N ALA A 74 4.08 -7.57 14.09
CA ALA A 74 4.06 -9.00 14.43
C ALA A 74 2.63 -9.53 14.67
N GLU A 75 1.79 -8.75 15.32
CA GLU A 75 0.37 -9.07 15.55
C GLU A 75 -0.45 -9.08 14.27
N HIS A 76 -0.09 -8.26 13.27
CA HIS A 76 -0.79 -8.13 11.99
C HIS A 76 -0.09 -8.84 10.82
N VAL A 77 0.92 -9.68 11.09
CA VAL A 77 1.70 -10.32 10.03
C VAL A 77 0.83 -11.19 9.11
N ASP A 78 -0.16 -11.87 9.65
CA ASP A 78 -1.07 -12.72 8.87
C ASP A 78 -1.92 -11.87 7.93
N ASP A 79 -2.41 -10.72 8.38
CA ASP A 79 -3.11 -9.73 7.56
C ASP A 79 -2.22 -9.22 6.42
N ILE A 80 -1.00 -8.78 6.77
CA ILE A 80 -0.02 -8.24 5.81
C ILE A 80 0.35 -9.28 4.73
N LEU A 81 0.40 -10.55 5.10
CA LEU A 81 0.69 -11.67 4.20
C LEU A 81 -0.55 -12.26 3.51
N GLY A 82 -1.71 -11.57 3.59
CA GLY A 82 -2.94 -11.97 2.92
C GLY A 82 -3.60 -13.21 3.52
N GLY A 83 -3.35 -13.50 4.82
CA GLY A 83 -3.96 -14.64 5.51
C GLY A 83 -5.47 -14.51 5.72
N VAL A 84 -6.01 -13.30 5.64
CA VAL A 84 -7.44 -13.02 5.72
C VAL A 84 -8.16 -13.06 4.37
N ASP A 85 -7.41 -13.10 3.27
CA ASP A 85 -7.98 -13.22 1.92
C ASP A 85 -8.42 -14.65 1.65
N ASP A 86 -9.71 -14.85 1.46
CA ASP A 86 -10.31 -16.16 1.15
C ASP A 86 -10.85 -16.19 -0.30
N PRO A 87 -10.06 -16.72 -1.24
CA PRO A 87 -10.48 -16.81 -2.63
C PRO A 87 -11.35 -18.05 -2.95
N THR A 88 -11.75 -18.85 -1.96
CA THR A 88 -12.39 -20.18 -2.21
C THR A 88 -13.72 -20.08 -2.95
N GLY A 89 -14.45 -18.97 -2.85
CA GLY A 89 -15.69 -18.72 -3.57
C GLY A 89 -15.52 -18.15 -4.98
N PHE A 90 -14.30 -17.84 -5.40
CA PHE A 90 -14.07 -17.21 -6.70
C PHE A 90 -14.10 -18.25 -7.84
N VAL A 91 -15.03 -18.07 -8.78
CA VAL A 91 -15.16 -18.90 -9.98
C VAL A 91 -14.93 -18.03 -11.22
N PRO A 92 -13.78 -18.14 -11.89
CA PRO A 92 -13.51 -17.36 -13.10
C PRO A 92 -14.41 -17.80 -14.26
N VAL A 93 -15.13 -16.85 -14.86
CA VAL A 93 -16.05 -17.11 -15.98
C VAL A 93 -15.48 -16.73 -17.34
N HIS A 94 -14.33 -16.04 -17.39
CA HIS A 94 -13.67 -15.62 -18.61
C HIS A 94 -12.34 -16.34 -18.80
N ALA A 95 -12.09 -16.91 -19.98
CA ALA A 95 -10.89 -17.70 -20.27
C ALA A 95 -9.55 -17.01 -19.91
N PRO A 96 -9.34 -15.70 -20.16
CA PRO A 96 -8.13 -15.03 -19.73
C PRO A 96 -7.96 -15.00 -18.21
N ILE A 97 -9.05 -14.81 -17.46
CA ILE A 97 -9.04 -14.81 -15.99
C ILE A 97 -8.82 -16.22 -15.46
N GLU A 98 -9.49 -17.21 -16.03
CA GLU A 98 -9.29 -18.63 -15.66
C GLU A 98 -7.83 -19.05 -15.82
N LYS A 99 -7.16 -18.62 -16.91
CA LYS A 99 -5.74 -18.88 -17.15
C LYS A 99 -4.85 -18.28 -16.04
N GLN A 100 -5.10 -17.04 -15.64
CA GLN A 100 -4.34 -16.39 -14.58
C GLN A 100 -4.67 -16.99 -13.21
N TRP A 101 -5.93 -17.31 -12.96
CA TRP A 101 -6.38 -17.98 -11.75
C TRP A 101 -5.65 -19.31 -11.55
N ARG A 102 -5.64 -20.19 -12.53
CA ARG A 102 -4.90 -21.47 -12.47
C ARG A 102 -3.41 -21.30 -12.19
N ARG A 103 -2.82 -20.17 -12.59
CA ARG A 103 -1.40 -19.89 -12.39
C ARG A 103 -1.07 -19.34 -11.02
N TYR A 104 -1.95 -18.53 -10.44
CA TYR A 104 -1.61 -17.69 -9.29
C TYR A 104 -2.46 -17.92 -8.04
N HIS A 105 -3.56 -18.67 -8.11
CA HIS A 105 -4.51 -18.82 -7.01
C HIS A 105 -3.89 -19.38 -5.72
N ASP A 106 -2.81 -20.15 -5.79
CA ASP A 106 -2.13 -20.68 -4.62
C ASP A 106 -1.13 -19.70 -4.00
N THR A 107 -0.54 -18.82 -4.81
CA THR A 107 0.59 -17.97 -4.42
C THR A 107 0.24 -16.50 -4.22
N LEU A 108 -0.82 -16.03 -4.86
CA LEU A 108 -1.28 -14.65 -4.80
C LEU A 108 -2.43 -14.51 -3.80
N ARG A 109 -2.30 -13.52 -2.92
CA ARG A 109 -3.35 -13.08 -1.98
C ARG A 109 -3.42 -11.57 -1.96
N VAL A 110 -4.57 -11.04 -1.62
CA VAL A 110 -4.74 -9.58 -1.39
C VAL A 110 -4.25 -9.24 0.02
N PRO A 111 -3.20 -8.44 0.17
CA PRO A 111 -2.66 -8.09 1.46
C PRO A 111 -3.56 -7.07 2.17
N ARG A 112 -3.72 -7.21 3.48
CA ARG A 112 -4.31 -6.21 4.36
C ARG A 112 -3.19 -5.55 5.15
N THR A 113 -2.61 -4.50 4.60
CA THR A 113 -1.35 -3.98 5.15
C THR A 113 -1.53 -3.09 6.36
N LEU A 114 -2.70 -2.49 6.53
CA LEU A 114 -3.04 -1.52 7.59
C LEU A 114 -2.06 -0.31 7.67
N LEU A 115 -1.32 -0.07 6.61
CA LEU A 115 -0.46 1.11 6.45
C LEU A 115 -1.26 2.27 5.84
N THR A 116 -2.46 2.48 6.34
CA THR A 116 -3.51 3.31 5.73
C THR A 116 -3.09 4.75 5.54
N TRP A 117 -2.41 5.34 6.52
CA TRP A 117 -1.95 6.72 6.44
C TRP A 117 -1.06 6.96 5.22
N GLN A 118 0.01 6.22 5.09
CA GLN A 118 0.97 6.42 4.00
C GLN A 118 0.40 6.04 2.63
N ILE A 119 -0.50 5.05 2.58
CA ILE A 119 -1.22 4.68 1.37
C ILE A 119 -2.16 5.81 0.96
N ALA A 120 -2.87 6.43 1.90
CA ALA A 120 -3.75 7.56 1.64
C ALA A 120 -2.99 8.77 1.10
N VAL A 121 -1.85 9.12 1.70
CA VAL A 121 -0.98 10.19 1.18
C VAL A 121 -0.53 9.89 -0.24
N ALA A 122 -0.03 8.68 -0.50
CA ALA A 122 0.42 8.30 -1.83
C ALA A 122 -0.72 8.34 -2.86
N ALA A 123 -1.91 7.85 -2.53
CA ALA A 123 -3.09 7.89 -3.40
C ALA A 123 -3.51 9.33 -3.75
N VAL A 124 -3.43 10.27 -2.79
CA VAL A 124 -3.70 11.69 -3.08
C VAL A 124 -2.63 12.28 -4.01
N LEU A 125 -1.36 11.92 -3.81
CA LEU A 125 -0.29 12.39 -4.70
C LEU A 125 -0.45 11.89 -6.15
N GLU A 126 -1.18 10.81 -6.36
CA GLU A 126 -1.49 10.24 -7.68
C GLU A 126 -2.70 10.90 -8.37
N GLN A 127 -3.46 11.75 -7.67
CA GLN A 127 -4.65 12.40 -8.25
C GLN A 127 -4.31 13.31 -9.43
N ARG A 128 -4.87 13.00 -10.61
CA ARG A 128 -4.82 13.82 -11.84
C ARG A 128 -3.41 14.19 -12.32
N VAL A 129 -2.44 13.35 -12.08
CA VAL A 129 -1.06 13.54 -12.55
C VAL A 129 -0.51 12.24 -13.12
N THR A 130 0.62 12.34 -13.81
CA THR A 130 1.32 11.16 -14.29
C THR A 130 1.95 10.37 -13.14
N GLY A 131 2.11 9.07 -13.31
CA GLY A 131 2.79 8.24 -12.31
C GLY A 131 4.24 8.69 -12.02
N VAL A 132 4.90 9.34 -12.97
CA VAL A 132 6.26 9.89 -12.77
C VAL A 132 6.23 11.05 -11.79
N GLU A 133 5.29 11.98 -11.95
CA GLU A 133 5.10 13.13 -11.07
C GLU A 133 4.71 12.68 -9.66
N ALA A 134 3.74 11.78 -9.54
CA ALA A 134 3.30 11.24 -8.25
C ALA A 134 4.45 10.55 -7.49
N ARG A 135 5.22 9.71 -8.17
CA ARG A 135 6.39 9.04 -7.58
C ARG A 135 7.48 10.03 -7.20
N GLY A 136 7.68 11.08 -7.98
CA GLY A 136 8.61 12.18 -7.66
C GLY A 136 8.21 12.89 -6.38
N ALA A 137 6.94 13.25 -6.26
CA ALA A 137 6.38 13.89 -5.07
C ALA A 137 6.51 13.03 -3.82
N TRP A 138 6.17 11.74 -3.91
CA TRP A 138 6.33 10.78 -2.82
C TRP A 138 7.79 10.68 -2.34
N ARG A 139 8.73 10.48 -3.27
CA ARG A 139 10.15 10.38 -2.93
C ARG A 139 10.67 11.65 -2.27
N GLY A 140 10.32 12.83 -2.78
CA GLY A 140 10.70 14.11 -2.20
C GLY A 140 10.18 14.25 -0.77
N LEU A 141 8.89 14.00 -0.57
CA LEU A 141 8.25 14.08 0.74
C LEU A 141 8.94 13.13 1.76
N VAL A 142 9.07 11.86 1.42
CA VAL A 142 9.61 10.86 2.36
C VAL A 142 11.11 11.04 2.59
N ALA A 143 11.88 11.38 1.57
CA ALA A 143 13.33 11.58 1.71
C ALA A 143 13.67 12.78 2.59
N GLU A 144 12.90 13.86 2.52
CA GLU A 144 13.21 15.09 3.24
C GLU A 144 12.48 15.22 4.59
N HIS A 145 11.24 14.75 4.67
CA HIS A 145 10.41 14.87 5.87
C HIS A 145 10.15 13.56 6.60
N GLY A 146 10.56 12.43 6.03
CA GLY A 146 10.52 11.13 6.71
C GLY A 146 11.61 11.01 7.77
N THR A 147 11.47 10.04 8.66
CA THR A 147 12.46 9.75 9.71
C THR A 147 13.37 8.58 9.31
N THR A 148 14.49 8.43 10.01
CA THR A 148 15.39 7.30 9.81
C THR A 148 14.67 5.99 10.09
N ALA A 149 14.75 5.06 9.15
CA ALA A 149 14.13 3.74 9.31
C ALA A 149 14.87 2.92 10.38
N PRO A 150 14.16 2.31 11.33
CA PRO A 150 14.78 1.50 12.37
C PRO A 150 15.33 0.18 11.82
N GLY A 151 16.39 -0.33 12.42
CA GLY A 151 16.99 -1.63 12.08
C GLY A 151 18.00 -1.59 10.92
N PRO A 152 18.45 -2.76 10.45
CA PRO A 152 19.48 -2.88 9.41
C PRO A 152 18.86 -2.81 8.00
N VAL A 153 18.13 -1.74 7.74
CA VAL A 153 17.47 -1.51 6.46
C VAL A 153 18.48 -1.21 5.35
N PRO A 154 18.14 -1.47 4.08
CA PRO A 154 18.90 -0.98 2.94
C PRO A 154 19.12 0.54 2.97
N ASP A 155 20.20 0.98 2.33
CA ASP A 155 20.53 2.40 2.26
C ASP A 155 19.36 3.25 1.74
N ARG A 156 19.24 4.47 2.29
CA ARG A 156 18.25 5.48 1.94
C ARG A 156 16.79 5.13 2.30
N MET A 157 16.54 4.03 2.99
CA MET A 157 15.19 3.78 3.50
C MET A 157 14.83 4.74 4.62
N ARG A 158 13.59 5.21 4.58
CA ARG A 158 13.00 6.10 5.58
C ARG A 158 11.58 5.68 5.90
N VAL A 159 11.17 5.98 7.12
CA VAL A 159 9.75 5.90 7.50
C VAL A 159 9.06 7.16 6.97
N PRO A 160 7.90 7.04 6.30
CA PRO A 160 7.12 8.20 5.87
C PRO A 160 6.78 9.14 7.02
N PRO A 161 6.65 10.45 6.77
CA PRO A 161 6.29 11.39 7.82
C PRO A 161 4.89 11.08 8.38
N THR A 162 4.74 11.24 9.68
CA THR A 162 3.47 11.10 10.40
C THR A 162 2.46 12.18 9.99
N PRO A 163 1.14 12.04 10.30
CA PRO A 163 0.16 13.10 10.10
C PRO A 163 0.61 14.46 10.67
N ALA A 164 1.14 14.46 11.89
CA ALA A 164 1.61 15.69 12.55
C ALA A 164 2.81 16.33 11.85
N GLU A 165 3.73 15.53 11.32
CA GLU A 165 4.89 16.00 10.57
C GLU A 165 4.49 16.57 9.20
N VAL A 166 3.56 15.91 8.51
CA VAL A 166 3.04 16.38 7.20
C VAL A 166 2.37 17.75 7.33
N LEU A 167 1.66 18.02 8.42
CA LEU A 167 1.04 19.33 8.66
C LEU A 167 2.07 20.47 8.81
N ARG A 168 3.33 20.13 9.17
CA ARG A 168 4.43 21.08 9.29
C ARG A 168 5.23 21.27 8.01
N VAL A 169 4.99 20.47 6.98
CA VAL A 169 5.69 20.58 5.70
C VAL A 169 5.40 21.95 5.09
N PRO A 170 6.43 22.77 4.81
CA PRO A 170 6.26 24.10 4.25
C PRO A 170 5.66 24.07 2.83
N SER A 171 4.91 25.11 2.49
CA SER A 171 4.26 25.18 1.16
C SER A 171 5.24 25.24 -0.01
N TRP A 172 6.46 25.73 0.20
CA TRP A 172 7.49 25.75 -0.84
C TRP A 172 8.08 24.37 -1.12
N ASP A 173 8.17 23.46 -0.13
CA ASP A 173 8.59 22.09 -0.33
C ASP A 173 7.56 21.32 -1.17
N TRP A 174 6.28 21.45 -0.83
CA TRP A 174 5.20 20.86 -1.65
C TRP A 174 5.27 21.32 -3.12
N ARG A 175 5.52 22.60 -3.36
CA ARG A 175 5.68 23.13 -4.73
C ARG A 175 6.90 22.54 -5.43
N ARG A 176 8.01 22.41 -4.71
CA ARG A 176 9.24 21.80 -5.24
C ARG A 176 9.02 20.34 -5.64
N TYR A 177 8.14 19.61 -4.93
CA TYR A 177 7.74 18.26 -5.28
C TYR A 177 6.71 18.21 -6.40
N GLY A 178 6.23 19.33 -6.90
CA GLY A 178 5.21 19.40 -7.96
C GLY A 178 3.79 19.10 -7.48
N VAL A 179 3.52 19.29 -6.19
CA VAL A 179 2.18 19.08 -5.62
C VAL A 179 1.39 20.39 -5.66
N ASP A 180 0.23 20.36 -6.32
CA ASP A 180 -0.67 21.50 -6.40
C ASP A 180 -1.45 21.76 -5.10
N ARG A 181 -2.12 22.93 -5.05
CA ARG A 181 -2.86 23.36 -3.86
C ARG A 181 -3.98 22.41 -3.44
N GLN A 182 -4.66 21.80 -4.40
CA GLN A 182 -5.78 20.90 -4.13
C GLN A 182 -5.28 19.63 -3.43
N ARG A 183 -4.24 18.99 -3.96
CA ARG A 183 -3.65 17.80 -3.36
C ARG A 183 -3.02 18.09 -1.99
N ILE A 184 -2.36 19.23 -1.83
CA ILE A 184 -1.86 19.68 -0.51
C ILE A 184 -3.01 19.81 0.49
N ALA A 185 -4.10 20.46 0.11
CA ALA A 185 -5.28 20.60 0.96
C ALA A 185 -5.84 19.22 1.34
N THR A 186 -6.01 18.30 0.38
CA THR A 186 -6.51 16.94 0.63
C THR A 186 -5.59 16.16 1.58
N VAL A 187 -4.26 16.21 1.38
CA VAL A 187 -3.31 15.55 2.31
C VAL A 187 -3.45 16.09 3.73
N ARG A 188 -3.64 17.41 3.89
CA ARG A 188 -3.86 18.04 5.20
C ARG A 188 -5.19 17.62 5.82
N GLU A 189 -6.26 17.55 5.03
CA GLU A 189 -7.57 17.04 5.50
C GLU A 189 -7.47 15.59 6.00
N ILE A 190 -6.76 14.73 5.27
CA ILE A 190 -6.50 13.37 5.72
C ILE A 190 -5.69 13.37 7.03
N ALA A 191 -4.68 14.24 7.15
CA ALA A 191 -3.88 14.33 8.37
C ALA A 191 -4.73 14.79 9.58
N HIS A 192 -5.62 15.76 9.41
CA HIS A 192 -6.58 16.19 10.45
C HIS A 192 -7.61 15.10 10.77
N SER A 193 -7.96 14.30 9.78
CA SER A 193 -8.95 13.22 9.87
C SER A 193 -8.32 11.83 10.13
N ALA A 194 -7.07 11.76 10.62
CA ALA A 194 -6.36 10.49 10.82
C ALA A 194 -7.13 9.48 11.68
N HIS A 195 -7.97 9.94 12.61
CA HIS A 195 -8.87 9.09 13.39
C HIS A 195 -9.90 8.33 12.54
N LEU A 196 -10.33 8.89 11.39
CA LEU A 196 -11.22 8.20 10.45
C LEU A 196 -10.50 7.07 9.72
N LEU A 197 -9.19 7.22 9.45
CA LEU A 197 -8.39 6.14 8.86
C LEU A 197 -8.34 4.93 9.81
N VAL A 198 -8.03 5.17 11.07
CA VAL A 198 -7.99 4.12 12.12
C VAL A 198 -9.38 3.47 12.27
N ARG A 199 -10.44 4.27 12.26
CA ARG A 199 -11.80 3.72 12.32
C ARG A 199 -12.14 2.89 11.10
N ALA A 200 -11.74 3.32 9.90
CA ALA A 200 -11.99 2.59 8.65
C ALA A 200 -11.29 1.21 8.65
N GLU A 201 -10.09 1.11 9.22
CA GLU A 201 -9.36 -0.16 9.38
C GLU A 201 -10.14 -1.21 10.18
N SER A 202 -10.96 -0.79 11.13
CA SER A 202 -11.73 -1.68 12.01
C SER A 202 -13.07 -2.12 11.44
N LEU A 203 -13.47 -1.58 10.29
CA LEU A 203 -14.73 -1.90 9.61
C LEU A 203 -14.53 -2.97 8.54
N PRO A 204 -15.61 -3.65 8.10
CA PRO A 204 -15.57 -4.42 6.87
C PRO A 204 -15.05 -3.55 5.71
N PRO A 205 -14.21 -4.07 4.79
CA PRO A 205 -13.50 -3.27 3.79
C PRO A 205 -14.39 -2.30 3.00
N ALA A 206 -15.57 -2.73 2.55
CA ALA A 206 -16.52 -1.87 1.83
C ALA A 206 -16.99 -0.68 2.69
N GLN A 207 -17.34 -0.92 3.96
CA GLN A 207 -17.75 0.14 4.88
C GLN A 207 -16.60 1.08 5.24
N GLY A 208 -15.38 0.54 5.40
CA GLY A 208 -14.17 1.34 5.58
C GLY A 208 -13.93 2.25 4.39
N ARG A 209 -14.04 1.72 3.17
CA ARG A 209 -13.95 2.50 1.93
C ARG A 209 -14.98 3.62 1.87
N ASP A 210 -16.24 3.33 2.21
CA ASP A 210 -17.30 4.33 2.21
C ASP A 210 -17.02 5.44 3.25
N LEU A 211 -16.54 5.08 4.43
CA LEU A 211 -16.16 6.05 5.47
C LEU A 211 -15.06 7.01 5.00
N LEU A 212 -14.08 6.54 4.21
CA LEU A 212 -13.01 7.39 3.68
C LEU A 212 -13.53 8.52 2.79
N THR A 213 -14.65 8.32 2.09
CA THR A 213 -15.24 9.36 1.23
C THR A 213 -15.84 10.55 2.00
N ALA A 214 -15.98 10.43 3.33
CA ALA A 214 -16.35 11.56 4.19
C ALA A 214 -15.22 12.59 4.36
N ILE A 215 -13.98 12.23 4.01
CA ILE A 215 -12.83 13.14 4.09
C ILE A 215 -12.81 14.04 2.84
N PRO A 216 -12.80 15.39 3.00
CA PRO A 216 -12.76 16.29 1.87
C PRO A 216 -11.59 16.02 0.92
N GLY A 217 -11.90 15.86 -0.37
CA GLY A 217 -10.91 15.54 -1.42
C GLY A 217 -10.62 14.05 -1.60
N VAL A 218 -11.18 13.17 -0.78
CA VAL A 218 -11.15 11.72 -0.96
C VAL A 218 -12.40 11.27 -1.70
N GLY A 219 -12.31 11.08 -3.00
CA GLY A 219 -13.38 10.55 -3.83
C GLY A 219 -13.34 9.01 -3.91
N GLN A 220 -14.28 8.45 -4.68
CA GLN A 220 -14.41 6.98 -4.87
C GLN A 220 -13.11 6.33 -5.36
N TRP A 221 -12.41 6.95 -6.32
CA TRP A 221 -11.13 6.45 -6.83
C TRP A 221 -10.10 6.37 -5.71
N THR A 222 -9.89 7.46 -4.96
CA THR A 222 -8.90 7.50 -3.89
C THR A 222 -9.24 6.53 -2.75
N ALA A 223 -10.52 6.44 -2.38
CA ALA A 223 -10.99 5.50 -1.37
C ALA A 223 -10.76 4.04 -1.79
N ALA A 224 -10.98 3.70 -3.07
CA ALA A 224 -10.71 2.36 -3.60
C ALA A 224 -9.21 2.04 -3.62
N GLU A 225 -8.36 3.01 -4.02
CA GLU A 225 -6.90 2.87 -3.98
C GLU A 225 -6.36 2.62 -2.56
N ILE A 226 -6.95 3.26 -1.56
CA ILE A 226 -6.62 3.02 -0.15
C ILE A 226 -7.13 1.65 0.29
N SER A 227 -8.40 1.36 0.06
CA SER A 227 -9.07 0.15 0.55
C SER A 227 -8.43 -1.13 0.01
N SER A 228 -8.11 -1.17 -1.29
CA SER A 228 -7.47 -2.33 -1.91
C SER A 228 -6.11 -2.67 -1.31
N ARG A 229 -5.34 -1.68 -0.88
CA ARG A 229 -3.97 -1.86 -0.38
C ARG A 229 -3.88 -1.91 1.14
N ALA A 230 -4.76 -1.19 1.82
CA ALA A 230 -4.73 -1.09 3.28
C ALA A 230 -5.66 -2.08 3.97
N PHE A 231 -6.85 -2.33 3.41
CA PHE A 231 -7.89 -3.13 4.07
C PHE A 231 -8.04 -4.55 3.51
N GLY A 232 -7.30 -4.89 2.45
CA GLY A 232 -7.45 -6.18 1.78
C GLY A 232 -8.77 -6.29 1.01
N ASP A 233 -9.29 -5.16 0.51
CA ASP A 233 -10.54 -5.09 -0.25
C ASP A 233 -10.32 -5.57 -1.69
N ALA A 234 -10.55 -6.86 -1.91
CA ALA A 234 -10.42 -7.49 -3.23
C ALA A 234 -11.46 -6.97 -4.23
N ASP A 235 -12.57 -6.41 -3.75
CA ASP A 235 -13.67 -5.89 -4.56
C ASP A 235 -13.58 -4.37 -4.79
N ALA A 236 -12.53 -3.71 -4.30
CA ALA A 236 -12.32 -2.30 -4.53
C ALA A 236 -12.00 -2.03 -6.00
N VAL A 237 -12.89 -1.29 -6.67
CA VAL A 237 -12.71 -0.85 -8.06
C VAL A 237 -12.42 0.64 -8.09
N SER A 238 -11.28 1.02 -8.67
CA SER A 238 -10.87 2.42 -8.84
C SER A 238 -11.67 3.08 -9.98
N VAL A 239 -12.96 3.32 -9.73
CA VAL A 239 -13.88 3.91 -10.71
C VAL A 239 -13.38 5.28 -11.14
N GLY A 240 -13.32 5.50 -12.46
CA GLY A 240 -12.80 6.73 -13.06
C GLY A 240 -11.29 6.72 -13.28
N ASP A 241 -10.60 5.60 -13.02
CA ASP A 241 -9.20 5.45 -13.41
C ASP A 241 -9.03 5.51 -14.93
N TYR A 242 -8.05 6.31 -15.37
CA TYR A 242 -7.81 6.56 -16.79
C TYR A 242 -7.46 5.29 -17.59
N HIS A 243 -6.80 4.33 -16.96
CA HIS A 243 -6.32 3.12 -17.64
C HIS A 243 -7.18 1.90 -17.39
N LEU A 244 -7.99 1.88 -16.33
CA LEU A 244 -8.68 0.69 -15.87
C LEU A 244 -9.60 0.08 -16.94
N ALA A 245 -10.51 0.88 -17.49
CA ALA A 245 -11.48 0.42 -18.50
C ALA A 245 -10.77 -0.21 -19.70
N ARG A 246 -9.78 0.48 -20.24
CA ARG A 246 -8.97 -0.02 -21.37
C ARG A 246 -8.22 -1.29 -21.04
N ASN A 247 -7.59 -1.36 -19.87
CA ASN A 247 -6.82 -2.53 -19.45
C ASN A 247 -7.72 -3.74 -19.25
N VAL A 248 -8.90 -3.57 -18.65
CA VAL A 248 -9.90 -4.63 -18.47
C VAL A 248 -10.43 -5.09 -19.83
N THR A 249 -10.82 -4.17 -20.71
CA THR A 249 -11.28 -4.50 -22.07
C THR A 249 -10.23 -5.30 -22.83
N PHE A 250 -8.97 -4.84 -22.80
CA PHE A 250 -7.88 -5.58 -23.43
C PHE A 250 -7.66 -6.97 -22.82
N ALA A 251 -7.65 -7.07 -21.50
CA ALA A 251 -7.45 -8.34 -20.81
C ALA A 251 -8.54 -9.37 -21.10
N LEU A 252 -9.79 -8.93 -21.25
CA LEU A 252 -10.93 -9.82 -21.51
C LEU A 252 -11.15 -10.13 -22.98
N THR A 253 -10.88 -9.19 -23.89
CA THR A 253 -11.27 -9.29 -25.31
C THR A 253 -10.10 -9.26 -26.30
N GLY A 254 -8.90 -8.88 -25.84
CA GLY A 254 -7.74 -8.60 -26.71
C GLY A 254 -7.85 -7.30 -27.52
N ARG A 255 -8.89 -6.47 -27.30
CA ARG A 255 -9.11 -5.21 -28.02
C ARG A 255 -8.57 -4.03 -27.24
N THR A 256 -8.08 -3.03 -27.97
CA THR A 256 -7.53 -1.78 -27.39
C THR A 256 -8.49 -0.58 -27.48
N ASP A 257 -9.59 -0.75 -28.18
CA ASP A 257 -10.67 0.20 -28.37
C ASP A 257 -11.76 -0.07 -27.31
N GLY A 258 -11.80 0.73 -26.30
CA GLY A 258 -12.78 0.66 -25.23
C GLY A 258 -13.00 2.04 -24.61
#